data_64e2d7fc3d95c21baba13f80021215ce
#
_entry.id   64e2d7fc3d95c21baba13f80021215ce
#
_cell.length_a   1.000
_cell.length_b   1.000
_cell.length_c   1.000
_cell.angle_alpha   90.00
_cell.angle_beta   90.00
_cell.angle_gamma   90.00
#
_symmetry.space_group_name_H-M   'P 1'
#
loop_
_entity.id
_entity.type
_entity.pdbx_description
1 polymer ?
#
loop_
_entity_poly.entity_id
_entity_poly.type
_entity_poly.pdbx_seq_one_letter_code
_entity_poly.pdbx_strand_id
1 'polypeptide(L)'
;MCGIIGIVSKNRVVDRLLDGLENLEYRGYDSAGIATVNNSEIVYSKSTGKLVCLKNKLKQSPIDGNIGIGHTRWATHGEPIETNAHPHVTKNVAVVHNGIIENFAEFKDGLLEKGINFESQTDTEVIAKLVEEKISKEKREPLEAVRLTVEKLRGSFALCFIFRGHENLMLASRRGSPLALGFGNAENFVS
;
A
#
# COMPACT_ATOMS: atom_id res chain seq x y z
N MET A 1 -2.07 2.22 -16.26
CA MET A 1 -2.41 1.14 -15.28
C MET A 1 -1.26 1.07 -14.28
N CYS A 2 -1.55 0.95 -13.01
CA CYS A 2 -0.54 0.90 -11.96
C CYS A 2 0.03 -0.52 -11.76
N GLY A 3 1.19 -0.63 -11.09
CA GLY A 3 1.80 -1.90 -10.70
C GLY A 3 1.79 -2.06 -9.17
N ILE A 4 1.42 -3.24 -8.69
CA ILE A 4 1.54 -3.65 -7.29
C ILE A 4 2.57 -4.77 -7.18
N ILE A 5 3.37 -4.73 -6.13
CA ILE A 5 4.16 -5.87 -5.66
C ILE A 5 4.11 -5.96 -4.15
N GLY A 6 4.00 -7.17 -3.62
CA GLY A 6 4.14 -7.48 -2.20
C GLY A 6 5.04 -8.70 -2.03
N ILE A 7 5.90 -8.70 -1.02
CA ILE A 7 6.83 -9.80 -0.73
C ILE A 7 6.85 -10.05 0.77
N VAL A 8 6.69 -11.33 1.14
CA VAL A 8 6.97 -11.85 2.49
C VAL A 8 8.11 -12.85 2.35
N SER A 9 9.20 -12.66 3.06
CA SER A 9 10.41 -13.49 2.92
C SER A 9 11.12 -13.65 4.28
N LYS A 10 12.03 -14.62 4.35
CA LYS A 10 13.01 -14.72 5.44
C LYS A 10 14.20 -13.77 5.23
N ASN A 11 14.37 -13.23 4.03
CA ASN A 11 15.44 -12.31 3.64
C ASN A 11 14.91 -10.90 3.44
N ARG A 12 15.81 -9.92 3.36
CA ARG A 12 15.50 -8.53 3.02
C ARG A 12 14.76 -8.44 1.69
N VAL A 13 13.70 -7.62 1.63
CA VAL A 13 12.82 -7.57 0.45
C VAL A 13 12.99 -6.29 -0.39
N VAL A 14 13.70 -5.28 0.09
CA VAL A 14 13.75 -3.95 -0.55
C VAL A 14 14.24 -4.00 -1.99
N ASP A 15 15.39 -4.63 -2.24
CA ASP A 15 15.95 -4.72 -3.61
C ASP A 15 15.00 -5.47 -4.54
N ARG A 16 14.37 -6.53 -4.05
CA ARG A 16 13.43 -7.35 -4.82
C ARG A 16 12.10 -6.65 -5.08
N LEU A 17 11.63 -5.80 -4.15
CA LEU A 17 10.50 -4.91 -4.40
C LEU A 17 10.84 -3.95 -5.54
N LEU A 18 12.04 -3.37 -5.53
CA LEU A 18 12.49 -2.47 -6.59
C LEU A 18 12.62 -3.16 -7.93
N ASP A 19 13.17 -4.39 -7.98
CA ASP A 19 13.26 -5.19 -9.19
C ASP A 19 11.87 -5.54 -9.75
N GLY A 20 10.94 -5.90 -8.85
CA GLY A 20 9.55 -6.16 -9.24
C GLY A 20 8.84 -4.91 -9.78
N LEU A 21 9.05 -3.75 -9.15
CA LEU A 21 8.50 -2.49 -9.64
C LEU A 21 9.12 -2.07 -10.98
N GLU A 22 10.39 -2.37 -11.23
CA GLU A 22 11.04 -2.09 -12.51
C GLU A 22 10.37 -2.85 -13.66
N ASN A 23 10.02 -4.11 -13.42
CA ASN A 23 9.26 -4.91 -14.39
C ASN A 23 7.83 -4.40 -14.61
N LEU A 24 7.30 -3.57 -13.70
CA LEU A 24 5.96 -2.99 -13.77
C LEU A 24 5.96 -1.51 -14.19
N GLU A 25 7.13 -0.86 -14.33
CA GLU A 25 7.23 0.57 -14.59
C GLU A 25 6.55 0.99 -15.90
N TYR A 26 6.51 0.11 -16.89
CA TYR A 26 5.79 0.39 -18.15
C TYR A 26 4.28 0.64 -17.95
N ARG A 27 3.74 0.25 -16.78
CA ARG A 27 2.34 0.46 -16.41
C ARG A 27 2.10 1.77 -15.67
N GLY A 28 3.13 2.37 -15.06
CA GLY A 28 2.99 3.61 -14.29
C GLY A 28 4.36 4.17 -13.94
N TYR A 29 4.54 5.47 -14.13
CA TYR A 29 5.83 6.15 -13.95
C TYR A 29 5.71 7.60 -13.45
N ASP A 30 4.54 8.00 -12.95
CA ASP A 30 4.36 9.36 -12.38
C ASP A 30 4.82 9.44 -10.92
N SER A 31 4.76 8.35 -10.23
CA SER A 31 5.28 8.20 -8.87
C SER A 31 5.46 6.74 -8.50
N ALA A 32 6.35 6.48 -7.56
CA ALA A 32 6.59 5.15 -7.02
C ALA A 32 6.86 5.22 -5.51
N GLY A 33 6.64 4.11 -4.83
CA GLY A 33 6.99 4.01 -3.42
C GLY A 33 6.94 2.58 -2.92
N ILE A 34 7.62 2.36 -1.81
CA ILE A 34 7.64 1.10 -1.07
C ILE A 34 7.43 1.35 0.42
N ALA A 35 6.86 0.37 1.10
CA ALA A 35 6.83 0.30 2.55
C ALA A 35 7.23 -1.10 3.00
N THR A 36 7.94 -1.18 4.14
CA THR A 36 8.34 -2.43 4.78
C THR A 36 8.01 -2.38 6.26
N VAL A 37 7.99 -3.54 6.92
CA VAL A 37 7.99 -3.62 8.39
C VAL A 37 9.39 -4.01 8.83
N ASN A 38 9.98 -3.19 9.69
CA ASN A 38 11.29 -3.39 10.27
C ASN A 38 11.26 -3.08 11.76
N ASN A 39 11.71 -4.00 12.61
CA ASN A 39 11.64 -3.87 14.06
C ASN A 39 10.26 -3.46 14.56
N SER A 40 9.23 -4.13 14.05
CA SER A 40 7.82 -3.89 14.34
C SER A 40 7.27 -2.52 13.89
N GLU A 41 8.05 -1.68 13.25
CA GLU A 41 7.61 -0.38 12.73
C GLU A 41 7.43 -0.41 11.21
N ILE A 42 6.47 0.36 10.70
CA ILE A 42 6.33 0.58 9.26
C ILE A 42 7.30 1.69 8.85
N VAL A 43 8.21 1.38 7.94
CA VAL A 43 9.11 2.33 7.31
C VAL A 43 8.80 2.40 5.81
N TYR A 44 8.85 3.60 5.22
CA TYR A 44 8.47 3.78 3.83
C TYR A 44 9.29 4.87 3.13
N SER A 45 9.33 4.79 1.82
CA SER A 45 9.89 5.83 0.96
C SER A 45 9.03 5.98 -0.29
N LYS A 46 8.74 7.21 -0.67
CA LYS A 46 7.95 7.57 -1.86
C LYS A 46 8.68 8.62 -2.66
N SER A 47 8.45 8.67 -3.96
CA SER A 47 9.01 9.67 -4.86
C SER A 47 8.06 9.93 -6.02
N THR A 48 8.02 11.17 -6.49
CA THR A 48 7.44 11.52 -7.78
C THR A 48 8.39 11.15 -8.91
N GLY A 49 7.84 10.97 -10.11
CA GLY A 49 8.60 10.59 -11.30
C GLY A 49 8.90 9.11 -11.38
N LYS A 50 9.85 8.77 -12.26
CA LYS A 50 10.23 7.38 -12.54
C LYS A 50 10.83 6.68 -11.33
N LEU A 51 10.82 5.35 -11.36
CA LEU A 51 11.36 4.49 -10.30
C LEU A 51 12.81 4.81 -9.92
N VAL A 52 13.61 5.31 -10.86
CA VAL A 52 14.99 5.76 -10.60
C VAL A 52 15.06 6.85 -9.52
N CYS A 53 14.02 7.71 -9.41
CA CYS A 53 13.95 8.74 -8.37
C CYS A 53 13.81 8.10 -6.99
N LEU A 54 12.95 7.08 -6.86
CA LEU A 54 12.81 6.30 -5.63
C LEU A 54 14.10 5.56 -5.28
N LYS A 55 14.73 4.89 -6.28
CA LYS A 55 16.03 4.20 -6.10
C LYS A 55 17.11 5.15 -5.57
N ASN A 56 17.18 6.38 -6.09
CA ASN A 56 18.14 7.38 -5.63
C ASN A 56 17.84 7.88 -4.21
N LYS A 57 16.57 8.08 -3.87
CA LYS A 57 16.13 8.45 -2.50
C LYS A 57 16.51 7.36 -1.49
N LEU A 58 16.31 6.09 -1.85
CA LEU A 58 16.66 4.95 -1.00
C LEU A 58 18.16 4.74 -0.83
N LYS A 59 19.01 5.15 -1.79
CA LYS A 59 20.48 5.17 -1.60
C LYS A 59 20.92 6.17 -0.53
N GLN A 60 20.20 7.29 -0.40
CA GLN A 60 20.50 8.32 0.59
C GLN A 60 19.89 8.01 1.96
N SER A 61 18.71 7.40 1.97
CA SER A 61 17.95 7.04 3.17
C SER A 61 17.43 5.61 3.03
N PRO A 62 18.28 4.61 3.24
CA PRO A 62 17.91 3.21 3.07
C PRO A 62 16.88 2.78 4.11
N ILE A 63 15.93 1.97 3.68
CA ILE A 63 15.00 1.25 4.55
C ILE A 63 15.26 -0.25 4.47
N ASP A 64 14.75 -1.00 5.43
CA ASP A 64 14.95 -2.44 5.50
C ASP A 64 13.67 -3.15 5.96
N GLY A 65 13.65 -4.47 5.84
CA GLY A 65 12.57 -5.35 6.30
C GLY A 65 12.47 -6.64 5.49
N ASN A 66 11.79 -7.61 6.07
CA ASN A 66 11.57 -8.94 5.46
C ASN A 66 10.17 -9.10 4.86
N ILE A 67 9.33 -8.12 5.06
CA ILE A 67 8.00 -8.00 4.46
C ILE A 67 7.85 -6.58 3.91
N GLY A 68 7.26 -6.44 2.74
CA GLY A 68 7.02 -5.13 2.17
C GLY A 68 6.08 -5.14 0.99
N ILE A 69 5.59 -3.96 0.68
CA ILE A 69 4.71 -3.65 -0.45
C ILE A 69 5.28 -2.51 -1.27
N GLY A 70 5.04 -2.53 -2.55
CA GLY A 70 5.49 -1.49 -3.47
C GLY A 70 4.45 -1.20 -4.56
N HIS A 71 4.56 -0.02 -5.13
CA HIS A 71 3.63 0.47 -6.12
C HIS A 71 4.30 1.41 -7.13
N THR A 72 3.93 1.27 -8.40
CA THR A 72 4.16 2.28 -9.45
C THR A 72 2.82 2.85 -9.89
N ARG A 73 2.69 4.17 -9.86
CA ARG A 73 1.43 4.85 -10.08
C ARG A 73 1.35 5.44 -11.50
N TRP A 74 0.16 5.34 -12.06
CA TRP A 74 -0.32 6.15 -13.17
C TRP A 74 -1.52 6.95 -12.64
N ALA A 75 -1.35 8.26 -12.49
CA ALA A 75 -2.37 9.11 -11.90
C ALA A 75 -3.67 9.08 -12.72
N THR A 76 -4.75 8.64 -12.10
CA THR A 76 -6.12 8.78 -12.60
C THR A 76 -6.90 9.78 -11.77
N HIS A 77 -6.56 9.90 -10.48
CA HIS A 77 -7.16 10.83 -9.51
C HIS A 77 -6.05 11.48 -8.69
N GLY A 78 -6.09 12.81 -8.57
CA GLY A 78 -5.09 13.59 -7.84
C GLY A 78 -3.79 13.83 -8.62
N GLU A 79 -3.10 14.89 -8.28
CA GLU A 79 -1.86 15.33 -8.91
C GLU A 79 -0.71 14.34 -8.69
N PRO A 80 0.32 14.30 -9.55
CA PRO A 80 1.51 13.48 -9.35
C PRO A 80 2.46 14.11 -8.32
N ILE A 81 2.01 14.17 -7.07
CA ILE A 81 2.76 14.67 -5.91
C ILE A 81 3.04 13.52 -4.92
N GLU A 82 4.05 13.69 -4.07
CA GLU A 82 4.51 12.62 -3.17
C GLU A 82 3.42 12.17 -2.18
N THR A 83 2.55 13.08 -1.72
CA THR A 83 1.44 12.73 -0.82
C THR A 83 0.42 11.79 -1.47
N ASN A 84 0.24 11.91 -2.80
CA ASN A 84 -0.65 11.06 -3.59
C ASN A 84 0.01 9.74 -4.04
N ALA A 85 1.33 9.60 -3.89
CA ALA A 85 2.03 8.36 -4.21
C ALA A 85 1.71 7.28 -3.17
N HIS A 86 1.62 6.02 -3.64
CA HIS A 86 1.49 4.86 -2.78
C HIS A 86 2.87 4.41 -2.25
N PRO A 87 2.92 3.70 -1.12
CA PRO A 87 1.82 3.30 -0.23
C PRO A 87 1.20 4.47 0.54
N HIS A 88 -0.10 4.36 0.88
CA HIS A 88 -0.70 5.18 1.93
C HIS A 88 -0.46 4.53 3.29
N VAL A 89 0.11 5.30 4.20
CA VAL A 89 0.59 4.81 5.49
C VAL A 89 -0.11 5.54 6.62
N THR A 90 -0.56 4.79 7.61
CA THR A 90 -1.04 5.28 8.89
C THR A 90 -0.17 4.73 10.02
N LYS A 91 -0.55 4.93 11.26
CA LYS A 91 0.22 4.43 12.40
C LYS A 91 0.39 2.90 12.39
N ASN A 92 -0.68 2.15 12.02
CA ASN A 92 -0.71 0.69 12.16
C ASN A 92 -0.78 -0.06 10.83
N VAL A 93 -1.04 0.62 9.71
CA VAL A 93 -1.19 -0.04 8.41
C VAL A 93 -0.58 0.75 7.26
N ALA A 94 0.01 0.05 6.31
CA ALA A 94 0.33 0.57 4.99
C ALA A 94 -0.44 -0.21 3.92
N VAL A 95 -0.94 0.49 2.89
CA VAL A 95 -1.73 -0.11 1.81
C VAL A 95 -1.30 0.43 0.45
N VAL A 96 -1.28 -0.46 -0.53
CA VAL A 96 -1.21 -0.14 -1.97
C VAL A 96 -2.50 -0.58 -2.66
N HIS A 97 -2.92 0.14 -3.69
CA HIS A 97 -4.19 -0.05 -4.36
C HIS A 97 -4.05 0.16 -5.87
N ASN A 98 -4.61 -0.78 -6.64
CA ASN A 98 -4.90 -0.63 -8.05
C ASN A 98 -6.41 -0.72 -8.25
N GLY A 99 -7.01 0.28 -8.88
CA GLY A 99 -8.44 0.32 -9.15
C GLY A 99 -9.11 1.63 -8.75
N ILE A 100 -10.40 1.58 -8.49
CA ILE A 100 -11.22 2.72 -8.09
C ILE A 100 -12.18 2.28 -6.99
N ILE A 101 -12.23 3.03 -5.90
CA ILE A 101 -13.24 2.88 -4.84
C ILE A 101 -14.34 3.90 -5.09
N GLU A 102 -15.45 3.44 -5.64
CA GLU A 102 -16.56 4.30 -6.10
C GLU A 102 -17.24 5.06 -4.94
N ASN A 103 -17.31 4.44 -3.78
CA ASN A 103 -17.96 5.03 -2.60
C ASN A 103 -16.98 5.67 -1.61
N PHE A 104 -15.79 6.07 -2.06
CA PHE A 104 -14.77 6.65 -1.18
C PHE A 104 -15.23 7.97 -0.54
N ALA A 105 -16.03 8.78 -1.25
CA ALA A 105 -16.53 10.06 -0.76
C ALA A 105 -17.41 9.89 0.50
N GLU A 106 -18.33 8.91 0.48
CA GLU A 106 -19.19 8.60 1.63
C GLU A 106 -18.38 8.28 2.90
N PHE A 107 -17.31 7.48 2.73
CA PHE A 107 -16.41 7.15 3.85
C PHE A 107 -15.54 8.32 4.28
N LYS A 108 -15.07 9.13 3.32
CA LYS A 108 -14.25 10.31 3.60
C LYS A 108 -15.02 11.30 4.46
N ASP A 109 -16.27 11.61 4.08
CA ASP A 109 -17.14 12.51 4.83
C ASP A 109 -17.37 12.00 6.26
N GLY A 110 -17.73 10.73 6.42
CA GLY A 110 -17.91 10.13 7.74
C GLY A 110 -16.64 10.08 8.61
N LEU A 111 -15.45 10.02 8.00
CA LEU A 111 -14.17 10.09 8.73
C LEU A 111 -13.83 11.55 9.10
N LEU A 112 -14.13 12.52 8.23
CA LEU A 112 -13.97 13.95 8.51
C LEU A 112 -14.86 14.40 9.67
N GLU A 113 -16.11 13.95 9.72
CA GLU A 113 -17.04 14.20 10.86
C GLU A 113 -16.48 13.67 12.19
N LYS A 114 -15.64 12.61 12.15
CA LYS A 114 -14.95 12.08 13.33
C LYS A 114 -13.61 12.80 13.63
N GLY A 115 -13.29 13.87 12.91
CA GLY A 115 -12.06 14.64 13.07
C GLY A 115 -10.81 13.96 12.49
N ILE A 116 -10.97 13.01 11.57
CA ILE A 116 -9.84 12.34 10.88
C ILE A 116 -9.50 13.14 9.63
N ASN A 117 -8.32 13.74 9.60
CA ASN A 117 -7.85 14.54 8.46
C ASN A 117 -7.25 13.66 7.36
N PHE A 118 -7.25 14.19 6.14
CA PHE A 118 -6.67 13.58 4.94
C PHE A 118 -5.54 14.46 4.40
N GLU A 119 -4.47 13.80 3.93
CA GLU A 119 -3.29 14.46 3.36
C GLU A 119 -3.27 14.35 1.84
N SER A 120 -3.92 13.31 1.30
CA SER A 120 -3.94 13.02 -0.13
C SER A 120 -5.30 13.28 -0.78
N GLN A 121 -5.28 13.34 -2.10
CA GLN A 121 -6.46 13.46 -2.94
C GLN A 121 -6.96 12.10 -3.43
N THR A 122 -6.35 10.98 -2.97
CA THR A 122 -6.64 9.64 -3.47
C THR A 122 -7.76 8.96 -2.67
N ASP A 123 -8.49 8.09 -3.34
CA ASP A 123 -9.46 7.18 -2.72
C ASP A 123 -8.80 6.15 -1.79
N THR A 124 -7.53 5.84 -2.03
CA THR A 124 -6.76 4.84 -1.27
C THR A 124 -6.50 5.25 0.17
N GLU A 125 -6.26 6.53 0.45
CA GLU A 125 -6.07 7.00 1.83
C GLU A 125 -7.28 6.70 2.71
N VAL A 126 -8.48 6.74 2.14
CA VAL A 126 -9.71 6.38 2.85
C VAL A 126 -9.64 4.94 3.36
N ILE A 127 -9.14 4.01 2.54
CA ILE A 127 -8.97 2.59 2.94
C ILE A 127 -8.02 2.48 4.13
N ALA A 128 -6.86 3.15 4.06
CA ALA A 128 -5.88 3.15 5.14
C ALA A 128 -6.50 3.67 6.46
N LYS A 129 -7.25 4.79 6.39
CA LYS A 129 -7.89 5.40 7.57
C LYS A 129 -9.03 4.53 8.14
N LEU A 130 -9.82 3.85 7.31
CA LEU A 130 -10.85 2.92 7.75
C LEU A 130 -10.26 1.71 8.48
N VAL A 131 -9.19 1.12 7.94
CA VAL A 131 -8.51 -0.01 8.59
C VAL A 131 -7.83 0.46 9.88
N GLU A 132 -7.17 1.62 9.86
CA GLU A 132 -6.58 2.23 11.06
C GLU A 132 -7.61 2.44 12.18
N GLU A 133 -8.79 2.98 11.86
CA GLU A 133 -9.86 3.19 12.85
C GLU A 133 -10.27 1.87 13.53
N LYS A 134 -10.41 0.81 12.74
CA LYS A 134 -10.77 -0.51 13.28
C LYS A 134 -9.69 -1.10 14.18
N ILE A 135 -8.43 -0.96 13.80
CA ILE A 135 -7.30 -1.45 14.61
C ILE A 135 -7.15 -0.62 15.88
N SER A 136 -7.10 0.72 15.75
CA SER A 136 -6.75 1.60 16.86
C SER A 136 -7.89 1.84 17.84
N LYS A 137 -9.11 2.08 17.34
CA LYS A 137 -10.28 2.40 18.16
C LYS A 137 -11.12 1.19 18.53
N GLU A 138 -11.41 0.31 17.54
CA GLU A 138 -12.26 -0.88 17.76
C GLU A 138 -11.45 -2.08 18.27
N LYS A 139 -10.10 -1.98 18.33
CA LYS A 139 -9.19 -3.05 18.79
C LYS A 139 -9.33 -4.35 18.00
N ARG A 140 -9.63 -4.24 16.70
CA ARG A 140 -9.73 -5.39 15.81
C ARG A 140 -8.35 -5.88 15.39
N GLU A 141 -8.23 -7.19 15.25
CA GLU A 141 -7.07 -7.81 14.60
C GLU A 141 -6.99 -7.41 13.11
N PRO A 142 -5.79 -7.33 12.51
CA PRO A 142 -5.59 -6.88 11.14
C PRO A 142 -6.49 -7.56 10.11
N LEU A 143 -6.64 -8.88 10.18
CA LEU A 143 -7.47 -9.64 9.24
C LEU A 143 -8.94 -9.21 9.33
N GLU A 144 -9.48 -9.07 10.54
CA GLU A 144 -10.86 -8.65 10.73
C GLU A 144 -11.07 -7.19 10.33
N ALA A 145 -10.12 -6.30 10.65
CA ALA A 145 -10.17 -4.90 10.26
C ALA A 145 -10.23 -4.73 8.73
N VAL A 146 -9.40 -5.46 8.00
CA VAL A 146 -9.40 -5.46 6.53
C VAL A 146 -10.70 -6.07 6.00
N ARG A 147 -11.14 -7.23 6.49
CA ARG A 147 -12.37 -7.89 6.06
C ARG A 147 -13.57 -6.97 6.18
N LEU A 148 -13.80 -6.38 7.36
CA LEU A 148 -14.91 -5.45 7.63
C LEU A 148 -14.85 -4.17 6.80
N THR A 149 -13.65 -3.75 6.41
CA THR A 149 -13.47 -2.60 5.51
C THR A 149 -13.81 -2.99 4.08
N VAL A 150 -13.19 -4.05 3.56
CA VAL A 150 -13.35 -4.49 2.16
C VAL A 150 -14.78 -4.87 1.82
N GLU A 151 -15.53 -5.47 2.75
CA GLU A 151 -16.95 -5.82 2.57
C GLU A 151 -17.82 -4.60 2.22
N LYS A 152 -17.46 -3.42 2.71
CA LYS A 152 -18.20 -2.17 2.50
C LYS A 152 -17.75 -1.40 1.27
N LEU A 153 -16.58 -1.70 0.70
CA LEU A 153 -16.08 -1.01 -0.49
C LEU A 153 -16.90 -1.39 -1.71
N ARG A 154 -17.15 -0.40 -2.59
CA ARG A 154 -17.73 -0.60 -3.93
C ARG A 154 -16.70 -0.22 -4.97
N GLY A 155 -16.80 -0.86 -6.15
CA GLY A 155 -15.90 -0.63 -7.27
C GLY A 155 -14.98 -1.82 -7.57
N SER A 156 -13.98 -1.58 -8.41
CA SER A 156 -12.98 -2.57 -8.82
C SER A 156 -11.64 -2.24 -8.18
N PHE A 157 -11.05 -3.19 -7.47
CA PHE A 157 -9.82 -2.96 -6.72
C PHE A 157 -8.96 -4.22 -6.58
N ALA A 158 -7.67 -4.00 -6.46
CA ALA A 158 -6.66 -4.91 -5.93
C ALA A 158 -5.89 -4.18 -4.82
N LEU A 159 -5.83 -4.76 -3.65
CA LEU A 159 -5.28 -4.17 -2.42
C LEU A 159 -4.23 -5.10 -1.82
N CYS A 160 -3.16 -4.51 -1.29
CA CYS A 160 -2.18 -5.23 -0.50
C CYS A 160 -1.82 -4.42 0.74
N PHE A 161 -1.79 -5.06 1.90
CA PHE A 161 -1.61 -4.46 3.22
C PHE A 161 -0.47 -5.10 3.98
N ILE A 162 0.29 -4.28 4.72
CA ILE A 162 1.21 -4.71 5.78
C ILE A 162 0.90 -3.93 7.05
N PHE A 163 1.29 -4.47 8.21
CA PHE A 163 0.84 -3.98 9.51
C PHE A 163 2.01 -3.83 10.47
N ARG A 164 1.99 -2.75 11.24
CA ARG A 164 2.89 -2.52 12.36
C ARG A 164 2.81 -3.69 13.35
N GLY A 165 3.96 -4.16 13.81
CA GLY A 165 4.05 -5.29 14.74
C GLY A 165 3.86 -6.68 14.13
N HIS A 166 3.65 -6.78 12.81
CA HIS A 166 3.39 -8.04 12.11
C HIS A 166 4.40 -8.27 10.97
N GLU A 167 5.56 -8.81 11.29
CA GLU A 167 6.66 -9.01 10.34
C GLU A 167 6.47 -10.17 9.35
N ASN A 168 5.39 -10.96 9.53
CA ASN A 168 5.09 -12.13 8.68
C ASN A 168 3.65 -12.12 8.15
N LEU A 169 2.91 -11.01 8.31
CA LEU A 169 1.53 -10.90 7.87
C LEU A 169 1.37 -9.89 6.76
N MET A 170 1.02 -10.38 5.58
CA MET A 170 0.54 -9.57 4.46
C MET A 170 -0.88 -10.01 4.13
N LEU A 171 -1.78 -9.06 3.98
CA LEU A 171 -3.13 -9.32 3.53
C LEU A 171 -3.33 -8.75 2.13
N ALA A 172 -3.99 -9.52 1.29
CA ALA A 172 -4.35 -9.09 -0.05
C ALA A 172 -5.84 -9.33 -0.31
N SER A 173 -6.46 -8.42 -1.05
CA SER A 173 -7.86 -8.54 -1.43
C SER A 173 -8.07 -7.99 -2.83
N ARG A 174 -9.01 -8.60 -3.58
CA ARG A 174 -9.37 -8.11 -4.90
C ARG A 174 -10.86 -8.22 -5.17
N ARG A 175 -11.35 -7.30 -5.98
CA ARG A 175 -12.66 -7.35 -6.63
C ARG A 175 -12.54 -6.70 -8.01
N GLY A 176 -12.84 -7.45 -9.08
CA GLY A 176 -12.71 -6.96 -10.45
C GLY A 176 -11.29 -6.86 -10.97
N SER A 177 -10.41 -6.09 -10.31
CA SER A 177 -9.00 -5.94 -10.69
C SER A 177 -8.19 -7.22 -10.51
N PRO A 178 -7.22 -7.52 -11.41
CA PRO A 178 -6.38 -8.71 -11.29
C PRO A 178 -5.43 -8.58 -10.08
N LEU A 179 -5.18 -9.70 -9.43
CA LEU A 179 -4.15 -9.86 -8.40
C LEU A 179 -3.73 -11.33 -8.39
N ALA A 180 -2.44 -11.59 -8.51
CA ALA A 180 -1.85 -12.91 -8.51
C ALA A 180 -1.06 -13.18 -7.25
N LEU A 181 -1.03 -14.43 -6.81
CA LEU A 181 -0.17 -14.92 -5.73
C LEU A 181 0.92 -15.82 -6.31
N GLY A 182 2.14 -15.62 -5.89
CA GLY A 182 3.28 -16.46 -6.21
C GLY A 182 3.85 -17.09 -4.94
N PHE A 183 4.18 -18.38 -5.02
CA PHE A 183 4.81 -19.12 -3.93
C PHE A 183 6.23 -19.51 -4.36
N GLY A 184 7.21 -19.04 -3.62
CA GLY A 184 8.62 -19.33 -3.83
C GLY A 184 9.22 -20.14 -2.69
N ASN A 185 10.52 -20.37 -2.77
CA ASN A 185 11.27 -21.05 -1.71
C ASN A 185 11.54 -20.07 -0.55
N ALA A 186 10.87 -20.27 0.58
CA ALA A 186 10.93 -19.41 1.76
C ALA A 186 10.45 -17.96 1.54
N GLU A 187 9.59 -17.75 0.56
CA GLU A 187 9.01 -16.45 0.25
C GLU A 187 7.71 -16.57 -0.53
N ASN A 188 6.84 -15.56 -0.38
CA ASN A 188 5.59 -15.44 -1.11
C ASN A 188 5.46 -14.05 -1.71
N PHE A 189 4.76 -13.98 -2.84
CA PHE A 189 4.58 -12.78 -3.63
C PHE A 189 3.11 -12.47 -3.87
N VAL A 190 2.83 -11.17 -4.04
CA VAL A 190 1.56 -10.64 -4.55
C VAL A 190 1.89 -9.65 -5.66
N SER A 191 1.20 -9.75 -6.81
CA SER A 191 1.34 -8.77 -7.91
C SER A 191 0.07 -8.65 -8.74
#